data_61e8695d590f434066d06694f9641905
#
_entry.id   61e8695d590f434066d06694f9641905
#
_cell.length_a   1.000
_cell.length_b   1.000
_cell.length_c   1.000
_cell.angle_alpha   90.00
_cell.angle_beta   90.00
_cell.angle_gamma   90.00
#
_symmetry.space_group_name_H-M   'P 1'
#
loop_
_entity.id
_entity.type
_entity.pdbx_description
1 polymer ?
#
loop_
_entity_poly.entity_id
_entity_poly.type
_entity_poly.pdbx_seq_one_letter_code
_entity_poly.pdbx_strand_id
1 'polypeptide(L)'
;LFIYSSMAVASLIGLIYGHLVAFIYAKSVAPIGVVFTLICLVTGSLWGKPMWGTWWVWDARLTSMFILLFIYLGFIIVSKSFNDPVKGDKISSIFALIGFINIPIIKFSVDIWTTLHQPATISKLDTPSIHIDMLIPLLIMFTSFVFLFLYIFSIRFFSELNLRRYVTYTLSSK
;
A
#
# COMPACT_ATOMS: atom_id res chain seq x y z
N LEU A 1 -4.00 0.82 -3.32
CA LEU A 1 -3.20 0.62 -4.55
C LEU A 1 -2.13 1.71 -4.68
N PHE A 2 -2.48 3.01 -4.64
CA PHE A 2 -1.53 4.12 -4.80
C PHE A 2 -0.30 4.02 -3.87
N ILE A 3 -0.51 3.75 -2.57
CA ILE A 3 0.58 3.60 -1.58
C ILE A 3 1.54 2.47 -1.99
N TYR A 4 1.01 1.33 -2.45
CA TYR A 4 1.87 0.22 -2.87
C TYR A 4 2.65 0.55 -4.15
N SER A 5 1.99 1.17 -5.14
CA SER A 5 2.66 1.60 -6.37
C SER A 5 3.79 2.59 -6.09
N SER A 6 3.57 3.58 -5.20
CA SER A 6 4.63 4.52 -4.80
C SER A 6 5.78 3.82 -4.05
N MET A 7 5.47 2.83 -3.21
CA MET A 7 6.47 2.00 -2.53
C MET A 7 7.32 1.20 -3.53
N ALA A 8 6.69 0.58 -4.52
CA ALA A 8 7.37 -0.20 -5.55
C ALA A 8 8.27 0.68 -6.42
N VAL A 9 7.79 1.86 -6.84
CA VAL A 9 8.59 2.84 -7.59
C VAL A 9 9.79 3.30 -6.77
N ALA A 10 9.61 3.64 -5.49
CA ALA A 10 10.71 4.01 -4.61
C ALA A 10 11.71 2.85 -4.43
N SER A 11 11.22 1.61 -4.29
CA SER A 11 12.05 0.41 -4.21
C SER A 11 12.89 0.22 -5.48
N LEU A 12 12.31 0.45 -6.66
CA LEU A 12 13.01 0.40 -7.94
C LEU A 12 14.11 1.46 -8.03
N ILE A 13 13.78 2.70 -7.67
CA ILE A 13 14.76 3.81 -7.62
C ILE A 13 15.90 3.48 -6.66
N GLY A 14 15.57 2.97 -5.48
CA GLY A 14 16.57 2.55 -4.49
C GLY A 14 17.51 1.47 -5.00
N LEU A 15 17.00 0.48 -5.74
CA LEU A 15 17.80 -0.61 -6.31
C LEU A 15 18.69 -0.15 -7.47
N ILE A 16 18.16 0.69 -8.38
CA ILE A 16 18.92 1.15 -9.56
C ILE A 16 20.01 2.14 -9.18
N TYR A 17 19.66 3.15 -8.36
CA TYR A 17 20.57 4.24 -8.04
C TYR A 17 21.28 4.11 -6.69
N GLY A 18 20.96 3.07 -5.91
CA GLY A 18 21.48 2.92 -4.54
C GLY A 18 21.00 4.03 -3.58
N HIS A 19 19.86 4.67 -3.87
CA HIS A 19 19.44 5.89 -3.20
C HIS A 19 18.80 5.59 -1.83
N LEU A 20 19.51 5.93 -0.75
CA LEU A 20 19.11 5.63 0.62
C LEU A 20 17.73 6.17 0.99
N VAL A 21 17.41 7.39 0.56
CA VAL A 21 16.11 8.04 0.86
C VAL A 21 14.94 7.28 0.24
N ALA A 22 15.15 6.66 -0.94
CA ALA A 22 14.13 5.84 -1.58
C ALA A 22 13.80 4.57 -0.78
N PHE A 23 14.81 3.92 -0.20
CA PHE A 23 14.60 2.80 0.72
C PHE A 23 13.88 3.22 2.01
N ILE A 24 14.28 4.37 2.58
CA ILE A 24 13.62 4.93 3.77
C ILE A 24 12.15 5.26 3.48
N TYR A 25 11.86 5.83 2.30
CA TYR A 25 10.50 6.07 1.84
C TYR A 25 9.69 4.77 1.82
N ALA A 26 10.18 3.73 1.14
CA ALA A 26 9.49 2.45 1.03
C ALA A 26 9.18 1.83 2.42
N LYS A 27 10.15 1.88 3.35
CA LYS A 27 9.95 1.43 4.74
C LYS A 27 8.92 2.26 5.50
N SER A 28 8.88 3.55 5.26
CA SER A 28 7.96 4.46 5.95
C SER A 28 6.52 4.27 5.52
N VAL A 29 6.28 4.00 4.23
CA VAL A 29 4.92 3.84 3.69
C VAL A 29 4.34 2.44 3.89
N ALA A 30 5.18 1.41 4.02
CA ALA A 30 4.70 0.03 4.13
C ALA A 30 3.74 -0.21 5.30
N PRO A 31 4.00 0.22 6.56
CA PRO A 31 3.06 0.05 7.67
C PRO A 31 1.76 0.84 7.48
N ILE A 32 1.81 2.00 6.81
CA ILE A 32 0.61 2.78 6.48
C ILE A 32 -0.24 1.99 5.47
N GLY A 33 0.42 1.35 4.50
CA GLY A 33 -0.22 0.47 3.54
C GLY A 33 -0.93 -0.71 4.20
N VAL A 34 -0.32 -1.35 5.20
CA VAL A 34 -0.95 -2.40 6.03
C VAL A 34 -2.25 -1.91 6.64
N VAL A 35 -2.20 -0.76 7.34
CA VAL A 35 -3.37 -0.22 8.06
C VAL A 35 -4.50 0.11 7.07
N PHE A 36 -4.21 0.80 5.97
CA PHE A 36 -5.24 1.16 4.99
C PHE A 36 -5.81 -0.06 4.27
N THR A 37 -4.99 -1.09 4.02
CA THR A 37 -5.48 -2.34 3.42
C THR A 37 -6.36 -3.10 4.41
N LEU A 38 -6.00 -3.14 5.69
CA LEU A 38 -6.84 -3.71 6.75
C LEU A 38 -8.18 -2.99 6.87
N ILE A 39 -8.18 -1.66 6.94
CA ILE A 39 -9.41 -0.85 6.99
C ILE A 39 -10.29 -1.16 5.77
N CYS A 40 -9.69 -1.22 4.57
CA CYS A 40 -10.41 -1.53 3.35
C CYS A 40 -11.06 -2.92 3.39
N LEU A 41 -10.33 -3.95 3.88
CA LEU A 41 -10.87 -5.31 3.99
C LEU A 41 -11.99 -5.40 5.04
N VAL A 42 -11.81 -4.79 6.21
CA VAL A 42 -12.80 -4.80 7.30
C VAL A 42 -14.07 -4.05 6.89
N THR A 43 -13.93 -2.81 6.39
CA THR A 43 -15.09 -2.01 5.96
C THR A 43 -15.79 -2.62 4.76
N GLY A 44 -15.04 -3.21 3.82
CA GLY A 44 -15.58 -3.94 2.68
C GLY A 44 -16.38 -5.18 3.11
N SER A 45 -15.89 -5.94 4.10
CA SER A 45 -16.60 -7.07 4.69
C SER A 45 -17.89 -6.64 5.41
N LEU A 46 -17.86 -5.57 6.19
CA LEU A 46 -19.02 -4.99 6.87
C LEU A 46 -20.10 -4.55 5.87
N TRP A 47 -19.68 -3.92 4.77
CA TRP A 47 -20.59 -3.52 3.69
C TRP A 47 -21.11 -4.72 2.89
N GLY A 48 -20.30 -5.75 2.69
CA GLY A 48 -20.67 -6.96 1.95
C GLY A 48 -21.80 -7.73 2.59
N LYS A 49 -21.87 -7.77 3.93
CA LYS A 49 -22.91 -8.51 4.65
C LYS A 49 -24.35 -8.09 4.30
N PRO A 50 -24.75 -6.81 4.35
CA PRO A 50 -26.08 -6.38 3.93
C PRO A 50 -26.33 -6.46 2.42
N MET A 51 -25.28 -6.29 1.59
CA MET A 51 -25.43 -6.24 0.13
C MET A 51 -25.45 -7.63 -0.52
N TRP A 52 -24.63 -8.56 -0.02
CA TRP A 52 -24.43 -9.88 -0.61
C TRP A 52 -24.85 -11.04 0.30
N GLY A 53 -25.30 -10.76 1.53
CA GLY A 53 -25.70 -11.78 2.51
C GLY A 53 -24.52 -12.48 3.21
N THR A 54 -23.30 -12.22 2.83
CA THR A 54 -22.08 -12.85 3.39
C THR A 54 -21.02 -11.82 3.74
N TRP A 55 -20.21 -12.14 4.75
CA TRP A 55 -19.07 -11.29 5.17
C TRP A 55 -17.90 -11.36 4.20
N TRP A 56 -17.74 -12.47 3.50
CA TRP A 56 -16.59 -12.74 2.65
C TRP A 56 -16.97 -13.60 1.45
N VAL A 57 -16.42 -13.26 0.32
CA VAL A 57 -16.49 -14.06 -0.92
C VAL A 57 -15.06 -14.20 -1.46
N TRP A 58 -14.69 -15.42 -1.81
CA TRP A 58 -13.39 -15.70 -2.43
C TRP A 58 -13.41 -15.34 -3.92
N ASP A 59 -13.65 -14.08 -4.21
CA ASP A 59 -13.49 -13.55 -5.56
C ASP A 59 -12.06 -13.02 -5.79
N ALA A 60 -11.74 -12.74 -7.04
CA ALA A 60 -10.40 -12.30 -7.42
C ALA A 60 -10.02 -10.96 -6.76
N ARG A 61 -10.99 -10.06 -6.53
CA ARG A 61 -10.73 -8.74 -5.94
C ARG A 61 -10.42 -8.81 -4.44
N LEU A 62 -11.27 -9.48 -3.67
CA LEU A 62 -11.06 -9.62 -2.23
C LEU A 62 -9.82 -10.47 -1.93
N THR A 63 -9.64 -11.57 -2.68
CA THR A 63 -8.48 -12.46 -2.52
C THR A 63 -7.17 -11.72 -2.82
N SER A 64 -7.10 -10.98 -3.92
CA SER A 64 -5.89 -10.22 -4.27
C SER A 64 -5.61 -9.06 -3.31
N MET A 65 -6.64 -8.39 -2.77
CA MET A 65 -6.47 -7.41 -1.70
C MET A 65 -5.96 -8.05 -0.40
N PHE A 66 -6.43 -9.26 -0.08
CA PHE A 66 -5.94 -10.02 1.07
C PHE A 66 -4.48 -10.44 0.89
N ILE A 67 -4.10 -10.90 -0.31
CA ILE A 67 -2.70 -11.18 -0.67
C ILE A 67 -1.85 -9.91 -0.54
N LEU A 68 -2.35 -8.74 -0.96
CA LEU A 68 -1.63 -7.47 -0.81
C LEU A 68 -1.28 -7.16 0.64
N LEU A 69 -2.16 -7.48 1.59
CA LEU A 69 -1.88 -7.33 3.03
C LEU A 69 -0.67 -8.17 3.44
N PHE A 70 -0.61 -9.44 3.02
CA PHE A 70 0.53 -10.31 3.33
C PHE A 70 1.81 -9.87 2.63
N ILE A 71 1.72 -9.30 1.43
CA ILE A 71 2.88 -8.74 0.74
C ILE A 71 3.44 -7.55 1.53
N TYR A 72 2.60 -6.66 2.05
CA TYR A 72 3.06 -5.57 2.92
C TYR A 72 3.73 -6.09 4.20
N LEU A 73 3.09 -7.07 4.87
CA LEU A 73 3.66 -7.67 6.08
C LEU A 73 5.00 -8.37 5.79
N GLY A 74 5.07 -9.13 4.70
CA GLY A 74 6.30 -9.77 4.23
C GLY A 74 7.42 -8.76 3.97
N PHE A 75 7.12 -7.64 3.30
CA PHE A 75 8.07 -6.54 3.12
C PHE A 75 8.64 -6.03 4.46
N ILE A 76 7.76 -5.78 5.44
CA ILE A 76 8.17 -5.29 6.76
C ILE A 76 9.04 -6.31 7.49
N ILE A 77 8.66 -7.59 7.46
CA ILE A 77 9.42 -8.66 8.10
C ILE A 77 10.80 -8.79 7.44
N VAL A 78 10.84 -8.89 6.11
CA VAL A 78 12.10 -9.03 5.35
C VAL A 78 13.02 -7.83 5.59
N SER A 79 12.48 -6.60 5.61
CA SER A 79 13.28 -5.39 5.83
C SER A 79 13.96 -5.33 7.21
N LYS A 80 13.43 -6.07 8.19
CA LYS A 80 13.93 -6.12 9.58
C LYS A 80 14.73 -7.39 9.89
N SER A 81 14.75 -8.38 8.99
CA SER A 81 15.37 -9.69 9.25
C SER A 81 16.89 -9.70 9.11
N PHE A 82 17.49 -8.62 8.63
CA PHE A 82 18.93 -8.56 8.37
C PHE A 82 19.63 -7.61 9.34
N ASN A 83 20.78 -8.04 9.89
CA ASN A 83 21.63 -7.19 10.73
C ASN A 83 22.24 -6.02 9.93
N ASP A 84 22.53 -6.25 8.64
CA ASP A 84 22.97 -5.20 7.72
C ASP A 84 21.73 -4.48 7.12
N PRO A 85 21.51 -3.20 7.47
CA PRO A 85 20.37 -2.45 7.00
C PRO A 85 20.33 -2.27 5.47
N VAL A 86 21.51 -2.19 4.82
CA VAL A 86 21.60 -2.02 3.36
C VAL A 86 21.15 -3.29 2.64
N LYS A 87 21.57 -4.44 3.17
CA LYS A 87 21.15 -5.75 2.65
C LYS A 87 19.65 -5.96 2.84
N GLY A 88 19.12 -5.60 4.01
CA GLY A 88 17.68 -5.65 4.29
C GLY A 88 16.87 -4.78 3.33
N ASP A 89 17.34 -3.56 3.05
CA ASP A 89 16.70 -2.63 2.11
C ASP A 89 16.64 -3.19 0.69
N LYS A 90 17.74 -3.75 0.19
CA LYS A 90 17.80 -4.33 -1.16
C LYS A 90 16.86 -5.53 -1.31
N ILE A 91 16.92 -6.48 -0.36
CA ILE A 91 16.12 -7.71 -0.44
C ILE A 91 14.61 -7.39 -0.30
N SER A 92 14.23 -6.53 0.65
CA SER A 92 12.83 -6.11 0.79
C SER A 92 12.33 -5.33 -0.44
N SER A 93 13.19 -4.55 -1.08
CA SER A 93 12.83 -3.83 -2.32
C SER A 93 12.59 -4.79 -3.49
N ILE A 94 13.39 -5.85 -3.63
CA ILE A 94 13.12 -6.91 -4.62
C ILE A 94 11.78 -7.58 -4.32
N PHE A 95 11.51 -7.89 -3.06
CA PHE A 95 10.24 -8.46 -2.63
C PHE A 95 9.05 -7.55 -2.96
N ALA A 96 9.19 -6.23 -2.77
CA ALA A 96 8.17 -5.25 -3.14
C ALA A 96 7.89 -5.22 -4.65
N LEU A 97 8.93 -5.35 -5.48
CA LEU A 97 8.76 -5.39 -6.95
C LEU A 97 8.05 -6.67 -7.41
N ILE A 98 8.38 -7.83 -6.82
CA ILE A 98 7.66 -9.08 -7.10
C ILE A 98 6.18 -8.92 -6.72
N GLY A 99 5.90 -8.35 -5.56
CA GLY A 99 4.52 -8.11 -5.11
C GLY A 99 3.76 -7.08 -5.98
N PHE A 100 4.46 -6.25 -6.74
CA PHE A 100 3.82 -5.27 -7.63
C PHE A 100 2.98 -5.93 -8.74
N ILE A 101 3.27 -7.17 -9.11
CA ILE A 101 2.47 -7.97 -10.05
C ILE A 101 1.02 -8.11 -9.58
N ASN A 102 0.78 -8.06 -8.27
CA ASN A 102 -0.55 -8.14 -7.69
C ASN A 102 -1.42 -6.88 -7.95
N ILE A 103 -0.81 -5.73 -8.22
CA ILE A 103 -1.54 -4.45 -8.42
C ILE A 103 -2.43 -4.46 -9.67
N PRO A 104 -1.94 -4.84 -10.87
CA PRO A 104 -2.81 -5.01 -12.04
C PRO A 104 -3.90 -6.05 -11.81
N ILE A 105 -3.61 -7.16 -11.12
CA ILE A 105 -4.60 -8.20 -10.81
C ILE A 105 -5.76 -7.58 -10.00
N ILE A 106 -5.47 -6.81 -8.95
CA ILE A 106 -6.52 -6.12 -8.17
C ILE A 106 -7.33 -5.17 -9.05
N LYS A 107 -6.65 -4.37 -9.90
CA LYS A 107 -7.31 -3.35 -10.70
C LYS A 107 -8.24 -3.94 -11.75
N PHE A 108 -7.80 -4.96 -12.46
CA PHE A 108 -8.52 -5.56 -13.58
C PHE A 108 -9.37 -6.78 -13.18
N SER A 109 -9.35 -7.17 -11.91
CA SER A 109 -10.09 -8.35 -11.41
C SER A 109 -11.59 -8.29 -11.72
N VAL A 110 -12.19 -7.10 -11.69
CA VAL A 110 -13.63 -6.92 -11.93
C VAL A 110 -13.98 -6.99 -13.43
N ASP A 111 -13.04 -6.64 -14.28
CA ASP A 111 -13.25 -6.62 -15.73
C ASP A 111 -13.01 -8.01 -16.36
N ILE A 112 -12.12 -8.82 -15.75
CA ILE A 112 -11.69 -10.12 -16.29
C ILE A 112 -12.43 -11.30 -15.61
N TRP A 113 -12.85 -11.12 -14.35
CA TRP A 113 -13.42 -12.19 -13.52
C TRP A 113 -14.86 -11.89 -13.14
N THR A 114 -15.71 -12.90 -13.07
CA THR A 114 -17.05 -12.77 -12.51
C THR A 114 -16.95 -12.50 -11.02
N THR A 115 -17.28 -11.28 -10.59
CA THR A 115 -17.26 -10.86 -9.19
C THR A 115 -18.58 -10.20 -8.80
N LEU A 116 -18.89 -10.17 -7.50
CA LEU A 116 -20.05 -9.42 -6.99
C LEU A 116 -19.80 -7.91 -6.94
N HIS A 117 -18.54 -7.48 -7.18
CA HIS A 117 -18.16 -6.08 -7.19
C HIS A 117 -18.62 -5.37 -8.46
N GLN A 118 -19.10 -4.15 -8.30
CA GLN A 118 -19.47 -3.30 -9.43
C GLN A 118 -18.23 -2.79 -10.18
N PRO A 119 -18.30 -2.56 -11.50
CA PRO A 119 -17.24 -1.93 -12.26
C PRO A 119 -16.96 -0.50 -11.76
N ALA A 120 -15.81 0.06 -12.13
CA ALA A 120 -15.39 1.38 -11.68
C ALA A 120 -16.40 2.47 -12.09
N THR A 121 -16.88 3.26 -11.10
CA THR A 121 -17.83 4.34 -11.30
C THR A 121 -17.19 5.70 -11.58
N ILE A 122 -15.96 5.92 -11.08
CA ILE A 122 -15.25 7.22 -11.17
C ILE A 122 -14.10 7.17 -12.17
N SER A 123 -13.37 6.04 -12.25
CA SER A 123 -12.20 5.89 -13.12
C SER A 123 -12.56 5.42 -14.54
N LYS A 124 -13.72 5.83 -15.06
CA LYS A 124 -14.10 5.63 -16.47
C LYS A 124 -13.56 6.80 -17.29
N LEU A 125 -13.34 6.55 -18.58
CA LEU A 125 -13.05 7.61 -19.57
C LEU A 125 -14.26 8.50 -19.88
N ASP A 126 -15.40 8.20 -19.27
CA ASP A 126 -16.69 8.91 -19.40
C ASP A 126 -17.06 9.66 -18.12
N THR A 127 -18.12 10.47 -18.17
CA THR A 127 -18.64 11.18 -17.00
C THR A 127 -18.91 10.22 -15.83
N PRO A 128 -18.57 10.60 -14.58
CA PRO A 128 -18.84 9.77 -13.40
C PRO A 128 -20.33 9.40 -13.32
N SER A 129 -20.63 8.13 -13.12
CA SER A 129 -22.03 7.66 -12.97
C SER A 129 -22.58 7.81 -11.55
N ILE A 130 -21.93 8.63 -10.71
CA ILE A 130 -22.32 8.91 -9.33
C ILE A 130 -23.03 10.28 -9.24
N HIS A 131 -24.12 10.35 -8.43
CA HIS A 131 -24.82 11.59 -8.19
C HIS A 131 -23.94 12.61 -7.44
N ILE A 132 -24.11 13.90 -7.73
CA ILE A 132 -23.27 14.98 -7.16
C ILE A 132 -23.31 15.00 -5.62
N ASP A 133 -24.47 14.71 -5.01
CA ASP A 133 -24.64 14.70 -3.56
C ASP A 133 -23.83 13.58 -2.88
N MET A 134 -23.48 12.52 -3.61
CA MET A 134 -22.58 11.45 -3.12
C MET A 134 -21.11 11.73 -3.49
N LEU A 135 -20.87 12.42 -4.59
CA LEU A 135 -19.51 12.72 -5.06
C LEU A 135 -18.80 13.69 -4.11
N ILE A 136 -19.50 14.75 -3.65
CA ILE A 136 -18.91 15.78 -2.78
C ILE A 136 -18.40 15.17 -1.46
N PRO A 137 -19.22 14.45 -0.65
CA PRO A 137 -18.73 13.79 0.56
C PRO A 137 -17.57 12.80 0.31
N LEU A 138 -17.62 12.07 -0.81
CA LEU A 138 -16.55 11.14 -1.20
C LEU A 138 -15.23 11.87 -1.44
N LEU A 139 -15.24 13.01 -2.15
CA LEU A 139 -14.04 13.80 -2.41
C LEU A 139 -13.49 14.44 -1.14
N ILE A 140 -14.34 14.93 -0.24
CA ILE A 140 -13.94 15.48 1.06
C ILE A 140 -13.27 14.37 1.89
N MET A 141 -13.88 13.20 1.96
CA MET A 141 -13.33 12.06 2.68
C MET A 141 -11.98 11.59 2.07
N PHE A 142 -11.90 11.50 0.74
CA PHE A 142 -10.67 11.17 0.05
C PHE A 142 -9.55 12.15 0.39
N THR A 143 -9.85 13.45 0.32
CA THR A 143 -8.88 14.51 0.66
C THR A 143 -8.43 14.43 2.12
N SER A 144 -9.35 14.15 3.04
CA SER A 144 -9.04 13.95 4.47
C SER A 144 -8.10 12.76 4.68
N PHE A 145 -8.32 11.64 3.99
CA PHE A 145 -7.42 10.48 4.05
C PHE A 145 -6.05 10.75 3.42
N VAL A 146 -5.98 11.61 2.38
CA VAL A 146 -4.69 12.04 1.81
C VAL A 146 -3.90 12.86 2.84
N PHE A 147 -4.53 13.82 3.54
CA PHE A 147 -3.87 14.59 4.60
C PHE A 147 -3.45 13.71 5.77
N LEU A 148 -4.29 12.77 6.20
CA LEU A 148 -3.94 11.79 7.22
C LEU A 148 -2.72 10.95 6.82
N PHE A 149 -2.70 10.48 5.57
CA PHE A 149 -1.56 9.76 5.02
C PHE A 149 -0.29 10.59 5.08
N LEU A 150 -0.32 11.83 4.58
CA LEU A 150 0.83 12.73 4.55
C LEU A 150 1.35 13.04 5.97
N TYR A 151 0.45 13.24 6.93
CA TYR A 151 0.80 13.47 8.33
C TYR A 151 1.54 12.26 8.93
N ILE A 152 0.94 11.07 8.85
CA ILE A 152 1.54 9.85 9.40
C ILE A 152 2.85 9.51 8.67
N PHE A 153 2.87 9.68 7.34
CA PHE A 153 4.06 9.49 6.52
C PHE A 153 5.21 10.39 6.98
N SER A 154 4.96 11.68 7.19
CA SER A 154 5.99 12.63 7.64
C SER A 154 6.62 12.19 8.95
N ILE A 155 5.81 11.84 9.95
CA ILE A 155 6.30 11.36 11.26
C ILE A 155 7.16 10.11 11.08
N ARG A 156 6.69 9.12 10.33
CA ARG A 156 7.42 7.87 10.13
C ARG A 156 8.71 8.07 9.32
N PHE A 157 8.67 8.89 8.29
CA PHE A 157 9.82 9.17 7.44
C PHE A 157 10.95 9.83 8.22
N PHE A 158 10.65 10.83 9.04
CA PHE A 158 11.65 11.46 9.91
C PHE A 158 12.15 10.51 11.01
N SER A 159 11.30 9.64 11.54
CA SER A 159 11.70 8.62 12.51
C SER A 159 12.69 7.62 11.90
N GLU A 160 12.41 7.09 10.71
CA GLU A 160 13.30 6.17 10.00
C GLU A 160 14.63 6.84 9.60
N LEU A 161 14.59 8.12 9.18
CA LEU A 161 15.78 8.91 8.89
C LEU A 161 16.69 9.05 10.12
N ASN A 162 16.11 9.41 11.26
CA ASN A 162 16.86 9.59 12.51
C ASN A 162 17.44 8.27 13.00
N LEU A 163 16.67 7.18 12.92
CA LEU A 163 17.14 5.84 13.27
C LEU A 163 18.35 5.44 12.41
N ARG A 164 18.29 5.71 11.11
CA ARG A 164 19.40 5.40 10.19
C ARG A 164 20.65 6.21 10.50
N ARG A 165 20.50 7.51 10.79
CA ARG A 165 21.63 8.37 11.22
C ARG A 165 22.26 7.84 12.50
N TYR A 166 21.48 7.49 13.51
CA TYR A 166 21.96 6.94 14.77
C TYR A 166 22.79 5.67 14.55
N VAL A 167 22.28 4.72 13.77
CA VAL A 167 22.98 3.48 13.44
C VAL A 167 24.32 3.75 12.73
N THR A 168 24.34 4.70 11.79
CA THR A 168 25.57 5.06 11.09
C THR A 168 26.61 5.66 12.04
N TYR A 169 26.22 6.56 12.96
CA TYR A 169 27.14 7.13 13.96
C TYR A 169 27.69 6.06 14.91
N THR A 170 26.88 5.15 15.38
CA THR A 170 27.33 4.09 16.31
C THR A 170 28.28 3.07 15.66
N LEU A 171 28.14 2.84 14.35
CA LEU A 171 29.06 1.98 13.60
C LEU A 171 30.39 2.68 13.26
N SER A 172 30.39 3.99 13.07
CA SER A 172 31.61 4.76 12.77
C SER A 172 32.44 5.07 14.02
N SER A 173 31.88 4.92 15.21
CA SER A 173 32.56 5.18 16.50
C SER A 173 33.25 3.92 17.08
N LYS A 174 33.11 2.78 16.44
CA LYS A 174 33.80 1.50 16.74
C LYS A 174 34.92 1.22 15.76
#